data_e322a1fc688a221ee8a544d035a1ba84
#
_entry.id   e322a1fc688a221ee8a544d035a1ba84
#
_cell.length_a   1.000
_cell.length_b   1.000
_cell.length_c   1.000
_cell.angle_alpha   90.00
_cell.angle_beta   90.00
_cell.angle_gamma   90.00
#
_symmetry.space_group_name_H-M   'P 1'
#
loop_
_entity.id
_entity.type
_entity.pdbx_description
1 polymer ?
#
loop_
_entity_poly.entity_id
_entity_poly.type
_entity_poly.pdbx_seq_one_letter_code
_entity_poly.pdbx_strand_id
1 'polypeptide(L)'
;MGGIEQLKELMSINTCIEIDEIEKYFNQIAELLFGKFAIRKGNTLYLFKEVEFYFYNRNHRDIITHPRISNPLCWYVNNFGGIDLNFGSTIDTISNIGKRGKNTQKYILNSDACFGGILIRQLMNKENGDVLEGPWACAELFRCYDATGYDSDQPLIIEHNSGMVSYIRKPRINLLTAGQTVEKKVNYILGDYAEHPQAEELYCDFTSFKDRAYRYVRCDKLMHDEETNVVYFSPLLKSSHSAFYQRIKELLQDIRIEYRELKYTKDYWTRDYMPFQLGKDNFLKYRYYPDYLVNSKDDNDREYITNCTKVLRGMGISCNSTDFIIDGGNMVACGPYIIMTDKVYVENHCKKDDAEFKARLESEIGHPVIIIPWTMHGDFDAKDTDKYGHSDGFIKWCGDNRILMCNHGDEYPEEATAIRNELEKYGFEVIEMRFYNKVASPTVDLNWAYINFLQVGKHIIMPIFNIEEDSIAYNYIADAFPDCSIHQIEMAEIAEEGGALHCISWNICQNN
;
A
#
# COMPACT_ATOMS: atom_id res chain seq x y z
N MET A 1 26.02 -13.15 3.31
CA MET A 1 25.79 -13.59 1.92
C MET A 1 25.49 -12.35 1.10
N GLY A 2 25.97 -12.23 -0.16
CA GLY A 2 25.53 -11.14 -1.04
C GLY A 2 24.06 -11.31 -1.41
N GLY A 3 23.37 -10.22 -1.73
CA GLY A 3 21.94 -10.24 -2.03
C GLY A 3 21.57 -11.19 -3.20
N ILE A 4 22.42 -11.30 -4.22
CA ILE A 4 22.22 -12.24 -5.35
C ILE A 4 22.26 -13.70 -4.90
N GLU A 5 23.15 -14.08 -3.98
CA GLU A 5 23.20 -15.44 -3.48
C GLU A 5 21.95 -15.78 -2.65
N GLN A 6 21.44 -14.82 -1.86
CA GLN A 6 20.15 -14.98 -1.17
C GLN A 6 18.99 -15.20 -2.15
N LEU A 7 18.94 -14.43 -3.24
CA LEU A 7 17.90 -14.57 -4.27
C LEU A 7 17.98 -15.93 -4.97
N LYS A 8 19.20 -16.41 -5.28
CA LYS A 8 19.41 -17.75 -5.85
C LYS A 8 18.94 -18.86 -4.91
N GLU A 9 19.26 -18.75 -3.63
CA GLU A 9 18.84 -19.71 -2.62
C GLU A 9 17.30 -19.78 -2.54
N LEU A 10 16.63 -18.65 -2.44
CA LEU A 10 15.16 -18.57 -2.47
C LEU A 10 14.56 -19.15 -3.74
N MET A 11 15.21 -19.00 -4.90
CA MET A 11 14.74 -19.55 -6.18
C MET A 11 15.19 -20.99 -6.43
N SER A 12 15.93 -21.59 -5.51
CA SER A 12 16.32 -23.01 -5.53
C SER A 12 15.35 -23.86 -4.72
N ILE A 13 14.08 -23.48 -4.63
CA ILE A 13 13.02 -24.16 -3.88
C ILE A 13 12.96 -25.64 -4.29
N ASN A 14 12.98 -26.52 -3.32
CA ASN A 14 12.95 -27.94 -3.56
C ASN A 14 11.53 -28.55 -3.36
N THR A 15 11.39 -29.86 -3.63
CA THR A 15 10.17 -30.59 -3.94
C THR A 15 9.17 -30.80 -2.79
N CYS A 16 9.49 -30.37 -1.55
CA CYS A 16 8.72 -30.78 -0.36
C CYS A 16 8.08 -29.62 0.42
N ILE A 17 8.04 -28.42 -0.14
CA ILE A 17 7.55 -27.24 0.57
C ILE A 17 6.03 -27.14 0.45
N GLU A 18 5.35 -26.89 1.57
CA GLU A 18 3.91 -26.72 1.64
C GLU A 18 3.46 -25.36 1.05
N ILE A 19 2.18 -25.26 0.69
CA ILE A 19 1.61 -24.09 0.01
C ILE A 19 1.89 -22.79 0.77
N ASP A 20 1.66 -22.76 2.07
CA ASP A 20 1.82 -21.56 2.89
C ASP A 20 3.28 -21.11 3.00
N GLU A 21 4.22 -22.06 2.95
CA GLU A 21 5.65 -21.76 2.91
C GLU A 21 6.05 -21.18 1.55
N ILE A 22 5.52 -21.70 0.44
CA ILE A 22 5.79 -21.18 -0.90
C ILE A 22 5.36 -19.73 -1.02
N GLU A 23 4.22 -19.34 -0.46
CA GLU A 23 3.78 -17.95 -0.46
C GLU A 23 4.73 -17.03 0.32
N LYS A 24 5.32 -17.50 1.41
CA LYS A 24 6.37 -16.76 2.12
C LYS A 24 7.62 -16.56 1.25
N TYR A 25 8.04 -17.59 0.50
CA TYR A 25 9.14 -17.46 -0.47
C TYR A 25 8.80 -16.43 -1.55
N PHE A 26 7.58 -16.44 -2.10
CA PHE A 26 7.17 -15.46 -3.10
C PHE A 26 7.22 -14.04 -2.54
N ASN A 27 6.75 -13.82 -1.33
CA ASN A 27 6.83 -12.51 -0.66
C ASN A 27 8.29 -12.06 -0.51
N GLN A 28 9.17 -12.91 0.03
CA GLN A 28 10.59 -12.59 0.20
C GLN A 28 11.30 -12.29 -1.12
N ILE A 29 11.00 -13.06 -2.17
CA ILE A 29 11.56 -12.81 -3.51
C ILE A 29 11.05 -11.48 -4.08
N ALA A 30 9.75 -11.19 -3.94
CA ALA A 30 9.18 -9.92 -4.40
C ALA A 30 9.78 -8.72 -3.67
N GLU A 31 9.97 -8.79 -2.36
CA GLU A 31 10.65 -7.77 -1.56
C GLU A 31 12.08 -7.51 -2.05
N LEU A 32 12.81 -8.58 -2.36
CA LEU A 32 14.15 -8.45 -2.93
C LEU A 32 14.11 -7.83 -4.33
N LEU A 33 13.26 -8.34 -5.23
CA LEU A 33 13.19 -7.83 -6.61
C LEU A 33 12.80 -6.36 -6.66
N PHE A 34 11.82 -5.94 -5.86
CA PHE A 34 11.36 -4.54 -5.86
C PHE A 34 12.27 -3.60 -5.08
N GLY A 35 12.86 -4.06 -3.96
CA GLY A 35 13.61 -3.20 -3.04
C GLY A 35 15.12 -3.21 -3.26
N LYS A 36 15.69 -4.35 -3.67
CA LYS A 36 17.16 -4.55 -3.67
C LYS A 36 17.77 -4.90 -5.01
N PHE A 37 16.95 -5.06 -6.07
CA PHE A 37 17.46 -5.42 -7.38
C PHE A 37 16.91 -4.55 -8.50
N ALA A 38 17.68 -4.42 -9.56
CA ALA A 38 17.30 -3.83 -10.82
C ALA A 38 17.87 -4.67 -11.99
N ILE A 39 17.33 -4.48 -13.17
CA ILE A 39 17.91 -5.02 -14.41
C ILE A 39 18.73 -3.92 -15.07
N ARG A 40 20.01 -4.17 -15.27
CA ARG A 40 20.88 -3.30 -16.06
C ARG A 40 21.02 -3.83 -17.48
N LYS A 41 20.78 -2.99 -18.48
CA LYS A 41 21.12 -3.23 -19.86
C LYS A 41 21.91 -2.05 -20.42
N GLY A 42 23.16 -2.27 -20.75
CA GLY A 42 24.06 -1.16 -21.07
C GLY A 42 24.14 -0.16 -19.92
N ASN A 43 23.82 1.10 -20.20
CA ASN A 43 23.79 2.17 -19.20
C ASN A 43 22.41 2.37 -18.55
N THR A 44 21.37 1.68 -19.04
CA THR A 44 20.00 1.87 -18.56
C THR A 44 19.68 0.90 -17.43
N LEU A 45 18.98 1.41 -16.41
CA LEU A 45 18.46 0.63 -15.30
C LEU A 45 16.94 0.52 -15.40
N TYR A 46 16.44 -0.70 -15.24
CA TYR A 46 15.03 -1.03 -15.19
C TYR A 46 14.66 -1.59 -13.82
N LEU A 47 13.68 -0.99 -13.19
CA LEU A 47 13.11 -1.46 -11.94
C LEU A 47 11.96 -2.43 -12.22
N PHE A 48 11.83 -3.46 -11.41
CA PHE A 48 10.66 -4.33 -11.47
C PHE A 48 9.42 -3.55 -11.02
N LYS A 49 8.38 -3.52 -11.85
CA LYS A 49 7.11 -2.85 -11.56
C LYS A 49 5.99 -3.85 -11.30
N GLU A 50 5.95 -4.93 -12.08
CA GLU A 50 4.94 -5.99 -11.92
C GLU A 50 5.52 -7.36 -12.29
N VAL A 51 5.30 -8.36 -11.42
CA VAL A 51 5.73 -9.75 -11.63
C VAL A 51 4.63 -10.74 -11.27
N GLU A 52 4.61 -11.89 -11.94
CA GLU A 52 3.72 -12.98 -11.60
C GLU A 52 4.49 -14.25 -11.30
N PHE A 53 4.15 -14.92 -10.21
CA PHE A 53 4.76 -16.17 -9.79
C PHE A 53 4.01 -17.36 -10.37
N TYR A 54 4.77 -18.30 -10.91
CA TYR A 54 4.33 -19.57 -11.44
C TYR A 54 5.24 -20.66 -10.89
N PHE A 55 4.70 -21.58 -10.11
CA PHE A 55 5.50 -22.64 -9.48
C PHE A 55 4.68 -23.90 -9.30
N TYR A 56 5.30 -25.05 -9.62
CA TYR A 56 4.72 -26.38 -9.48
C TYR A 56 5.62 -27.29 -8.67
N ASN A 57 5.08 -27.95 -7.67
CA ASN A 57 5.61 -29.15 -7.02
C ASN A 57 4.45 -30.06 -6.59
N ARG A 58 4.74 -31.20 -5.97
CA ARG A 58 3.71 -32.17 -5.56
C ARG A 58 2.69 -31.63 -4.56
N ASN A 59 3.09 -30.67 -3.68
CA ASN A 59 2.25 -30.08 -2.64
C ASN A 59 1.60 -28.76 -3.11
N HIS A 60 2.14 -28.19 -4.19
CA HIS A 60 1.67 -26.96 -4.80
C HIS A 60 1.43 -27.19 -6.30
N ARG A 61 0.30 -27.82 -6.61
CA ARG A 61 -0.03 -28.31 -7.95
C ARG A 61 -0.58 -27.21 -8.86
N ASP A 62 0.15 -26.11 -8.99
CA ASP A 62 -0.22 -25.03 -9.90
C ASP A 62 0.00 -25.44 -11.36
N ILE A 63 -0.97 -26.11 -11.94
CA ILE A 63 -0.92 -26.60 -13.34
C ILE A 63 -0.92 -25.48 -14.38
N ILE A 64 -1.15 -24.24 -13.98
CA ILE A 64 -1.02 -23.07 -14.87
C ILE A 64 0.46 -22.87 -15.23
N THR A 65 1.36 -23.25 -14.33
CA THR A 65 2.81 -23.20 -14.54
C THR A 65 3.26 -24.07 -15.71
N HIS A 66 4.02 -23.50 -16.64
CA HIS A 66 4.55 -24.25 -17.79
C HIS A 66 5.78 -25.07 -17.39
N PRO A 67 5.81 -26.41 -17.66
CA PRO A 67 6.97 -27.25 -17.38
C PRO A 67 8.22 -26.77 -18.14
N ARG A 68 9.35 -26.73 -17.45
CA ARG A 68 10.63 -26.29 -18.00
C ARG A 68 11.81 -26.85 -17.21
N ILE A 69 12.96 -27.00 -17.87
CA ILE A 69 14.23 -27.35 -17.23
C ILE A 69 15.07 -26.09 -17.17
N SER A 70 15.49 -25.70 -15.97
CA SER A 70 16.31 -24.51 -15.78
C SER A 70 17.09 -24.54 -14.47
N ASN A 71 18.17 -23.80 -14.43
CA ASN A 71 18.81 -23.38 -13.18
C ASN A 71 18.12 -22.13 -12.61
N PRO A 72 18.24 -21.87 -11.30
CA PRO A 72 17.70 -20.66 -10.67
C PRO A 72 18.33 -19.40 -11.28
N LEU A 73 17.52 -18.34 -11.41
CA LEU A 73 17.88 -17.04 -12.00
C LEU A 73 18.28 -17.08 -13.49
N CYS A 74 17.99 -18.13 -14.22
CA CYS A 74 18.15 -18.12 -15.66
C CYS A 74 17.01 -17.38 -16.35
N TRP A 75 17.34 -16.57 -17.34
CA TRP A 75 16.36 -15.97 -18.24
C TRP A 75 15.66 -17.03 -19.08
N TYR A 76 14.36 -16.89 -19.23
CA TYR A 76 13.57 -17.73 -20.10
C TYR A 76 12.59 -16.87 -20.91
N VAL A 77 12.71 -16.89 -22.22
CA VAL A 77 11.77 -16.24 -23.13
C VAL A 77 10.67 -17.24 -23.47
N ASN A 78 9.45 -16.93 -23.07
CA ASN A 78 8.31 -17.79 -23.34
C ASN A 78 7.73 -17.60 -24.74
N ASN A 79 6.89 -18.53 -25.18
CA ASN A 79 6.32 -18.55 -26.53
C ASN A 79 5.39 -17.37 -26.84
N PHE A 80 5.03 -16.56 -25.83
CA PHE A 80 4.17 -15.40 -25.98
C PHE A 80 4.96 -14.08 -26.03
N GLY A 81 6.30 -14.17 -26.07
CA GLY A 81 7.19 -13.00 -26.03
C GLY A 81 7.36 -12.41 -24.62
N GLY A 82 6.89 -13.08 -23.60
CA GLY A 82 7.16 -12.71 -22.22
C GLY A 82 8.53 -13.22 -21.77
N ILE A 83 9.05 -12.64 -20.71
CA ILE A 83 10.32 -13.00 -20.11
C ILE A 83 10.12 -13.43 -18.66
N ASP A 84 10.75 -14.54 -18.29
CA ASP A 84 10.71 -15.08 -16.93
C ASP A 84 12.13 -15.14 -16.34
N LEU A 85 12.20 -15.02 -15.02
CA LEU A 85 13.31 -15.50 -14.19
C LEU A 85 12.93 -16.89 -13.67
N ASN A 86 13.69 -17.91 -13.99
CA ASN A 86 13.33 -19.27 -13.62
C ASN A 86 13.72 -19.65 -12.20
N PHE A 87 12.87 -20.45 -11.57
CA PHE A 87 13.26 -21.28 -10.44
C PHE A 87 14.15 -22.43 -10.89
N GLY A 88 14.94 -22.98 -9.96
CA GLY A 88 15.59 -24.25 -10.17
C GLY A 88 14.56 -25.33 -10.45
N SER A 89 14.84 -26.28 -11.35
CA SER A 89 13.90 -27.34 -11.71
C SER A 89 14.47 -28.73 -11.47
N THR A 90 13.58 -29.63 -11.05
CA THR A 90 13.80 -31.07 -11.01
C THR A 90 12.63 -31.70 -11.74
N ILE A 91 12.82 -32.13 -12.97
CA ILE A 91 11.77 -32.74 -13.79
C ILE A 91 12.39 -33.67 -14.85
N ASP A 92 11.84 -34.86 -14.97
CA ASP A 92 12.24 -35.83 -15.97
C ASP A 92 11.56 -35.55 -17.31
N THR A 93 12.22 -35.88 -18.39
CA THR A 93 11.71 -35.72 -19.75
C THR A 93 11.91 -36.98 -20.58
N ILE A 94 10.99 -37.18 -21.51
CA ILE A 94 11.13 -38.16 -22.58
C ILE A 94 11.05 -37.44 -23.92
N SER A 95 12.04 -37.66 -24.76
CA SER A 95 12.04 -37.16 -26.13
C SER A 95 11.39 -38.20 -27.06
N ASN A 96 10.31 -37.82 -27.74
CA ASN A 96 9.67 -38.63 -28.77
C ASN A 96 9.95 -38.05 -30.15
N ILE A 97 10.39 -38.89 -31.06
CA ILE A 97 10.56 -38.51 -32.49
C ILE A 97 9.16 -38.69 -33.13
N GLY A 98 8.48 -37.57 -33.38
CA GLY A 98 7.17 -37.57 -34.04
C GLY A 98 7.26 -37.93 -35.52
N LYS A 99 6.12 -38.34 -36.13
CA LYS A 99 5.92 -38.82 -37.52
C LYS A 99 6.45 -37.89 -38.65
N ARG A 100 7.02 -36.74 -38.36
CA ARG A 100 7.62 -35.80 -39.32
C ARG A 100 8.99 -35.29 -38.90
N GLY A 101 9.75 -36.06 -38.09
CA GLY A 101 11.05 -35.65 -37.59
C GLY A 101 11.02 -34.48 -36.58
N LYS A 102 9.86 -34.08 -36.10
CA LYS A 102 9.72 -33.13 -35.00
C LYS A 102 9.96 -33.82 -33.66
N ASN A 103 11.08 -33.47 -33.02
CA ASN A 103 11.28 -33.84 -31.62
C ASN A 103 10.28 -33.14 -30.75
N THR A 104 9.42 -33.86 -30.07
CA THR A 104 8.55 -33.37 -29.02
C THR A 104 9.12 -33.83 -27.69
N GLN A 105 9.49 -32.87 -26.86
CA GLN A 105 9.87 -33.15 -25.48
C GLN A 105 8.61 -33.22 -24.64
N LYS A 106 8.45 -34.31 -23.89
CA LYS A 106 7.36 -34.44 -22.92
C LYS A 106 7.95 -34.56 -21.53
N TYR A 107 7.22 -34.08 -20.54
CA TYR A 107 7.64 -33.98 -19.15
C TYR A 107 6.93 -35.05 -18.32
N ILE A 108 7.61 -35.57 -17.30
CA ILE A 108 7.04 -36.54 -16.35
C ILE A 108 6.80 -35.83 -15.04
N LEU A 109 5.54 -35.73 -14.62
CA LEU A 109 5.16 -35.19 -13.32
C LEU A 109 5.13 -36.34 -12.27
N ASN A 110 6.34 -36.72 -11.84
CA ASN A 110 6.50 -37.65 -10.72
C ASN A 110 6.49 -36.89 -9.37
N SER A 111 6.68 -37.59 -8.26
CA SER A 111 6.73 -36.99 -6.91
C SER A 111 7.83 -35.92 -6.73
N ASP A 112 8.85 -35.97 -7.57
CA ASP A 112 10.03 -35.11 -7.48
C ASP A 112 9.99 -33.94 -8.47
N ALA A 113 8.93 -33.86 -9.28
CA ALA A 113 8.77 -32.77 -10.25
C ALA A 113 8.63 -31.42 -9.54
N CYS A 114 9.52 -30.51 -9.90
CA CYS A 114 9.55 -29.14 -9.40
C CYS A 114 10.03 -28.21 -10.52
N PHE A 115 9.28 -27.16 -10.81
CA PHE A 115 9.64 -26.19 -11.84
C PHE A 115 8.81 -24.91 -11.70
N GLY A 116 9.30 -23.81 -12.28
CA GLY A 116 8.55 -22.57 -12.28
C GLY A 116 9.35 -21.38 -12.83
N GLY A 117 8.75 -20.22 -12.76
CA GLY A 117 9.35 -18.97 -13.14
C GLY A 117 8.56 -17.76 -12.63
N ILE A 118 9.22 -16.63 -12.63
CA ILE A 118 8.66 -15.33 -12.29
C ILE A 118 8.52 -14.57 -13.59
N LEU A 119 7.30 -14.45 -14.10
CA LEU A 119 7.00 -13.69 -15.30
C LEU A 119 7.09 -12.20 -14.99
N ILE A 120 7.93 -11.49 -15.73
CA ILE A 120 8.03 -10.03 -15.65
C ILE A 120 6.92 -9.44 -16.52
N ARG A 121 5.93 -8.85 -15.87
CA ARG A 121 4.79 -8.18 -16.52
C ARG A 121 5.12 -6.75 -16.91
N GLN A 122 5.80 -6.02 -16.02
CA GLN A 122 6.15 -4.63 -16.25
C GLN A 122 7.53 -4.31 -15.68
N LEU A 123 8.27 -3.52 -16.43
CA LEU A 123 9.51 -2.88 -16.02
C LEU A 123 9.36 -1.36 -16.13
N MET A 124 9.98 -0.62 -15.23
CA MET A 124 10.03 0.83 -15.27
C MET A 124 11.47 1.29 -15.53
N ASN A 125 11.67 2.07 -16.57
CA ASN A 125 12.93 2.76 -16.79
C ASN A 125 13.16 3.78 -15.67
N LYS A 126 14.27 3.63 -14.94
CA LYS A 126 14.55 4.46 -13.76
C LYS A 126 14.78 5.93 -14.08
N GLU A 127 15.28 6.23 -15.27
CA GLU A 127 15.69 7.60 -15.65
C GLU A 127 14.51 8.47 -16.06
N ASN A 128 13.59 7.91 -16.85
CA ASN A 128 12.46 8.68 -17.41
C ASN A 128 11.08 8.23 -16.90
N GLY A 129 11.01 7.14 -16.11
CA GLY A 129 9.76 6.62 -15.56
C GLY A 129 8.90 5.82 -16.54
N ASP A 130 9.34 5.63 -17.79
CA ASP A 130 8.57 4.88 -18.80
C ASP A 130 8.38 3.44 -18.36
N VAL A 131 7.13 2.96 -18.50
CA VAL A 131 6.74 1.58 -18.17
C VAL A 131 6.69 0.75 -19.44
N LEU A 132 7.43 -0.36 -19.44
CA LEU A 132 7.45 -1.37 -20.49
C LEU A 132 6.64 -2.59 -20.07
N GLU A 133 5.69 -3.01 -20.88
CA GLU A 133 4.78 -4.11 -20.56
C GLU A 133 5.07 -5.37 -21.37
N GLY A 134 5.04 -6.55 -20.73
CA GLY A 134 5.05 -7.87 -21.34
C GLY A 134 6.06 -8.03 -22.48
N PRO A 135 5.61 -8.24 -23.74
CA PRO A 135 6.50 -8.45 -24.87
C PRO A 135 7.43 -7.28 -25.16
N TRP A 136 7.04 -6.04 -24.84
CA TRP A 136 7.90 -4.87 -25.02
C TRP A 136 9.07 -4.86 -24.03
N ALA A 137 8.86 -5.32 -22.79
CA ALA A 137 9.96 -5.52 -21.84
C ALA A 137 10.96 -6.55 -22.33
N CYS A 138 10.48 -7.68 -22.87
CA CYS A 138 11.32 -8.70 -23.47
C CYS A 138 12.09 -8.14 -24.69
N ALA A 139 11.40 -7.45 -25.58
CA ALA A 139 12.01 -6.86 -26.76
C ALA A 139 13.10 -5.85 -26.40
N GLU A 140 12.84 -4.98 -25.41
CA GLU A 140 13.83 -3.99 -24.95
C GLU A 140 15.07 -4.65 -24.38
N LEU A 141 14.92 -5.68 -23.56
CA LEU A 141 16.04 -6.37 -22.94
C LEU A 141 16.85 -7.23 -23.93
N PHE A 142 16.20 -7.86 -24.92
CA PHE A 142 16.80 -8.90 -25.76
C PHE A 142 16.78 -8.63 -27.27
N ARG A 143 16.32 -7.47 -27.72
CA ARG A 143 16.10 -7.17 -29.14
C ARG A 143 17.36 -7.09 -30.00
N CYS A 144 18.45 -6.61 -29.45
CA CYS A 144 19.66 -6.33 -30.22
C CYS A 144 20.88 -6.97 -29.55
N TYR A 145 21.40 -8.01 -30.16
CA TYR A 145 22.66 -8.63 -29.80
C TYR A 145 23.60 -8.61 -30.99
N ASP A 146 24.88 -8.38 -30.75
CA ASP A 146 25.93 -8.58 -31.77
C ASP A 146 26.04 -10.08 -32.07
N ALA A 147 25.72 -10.46 -33.29
CA ALA A 147 25.80 -11.84 -33.74
C ALA A 147 27.24 -12.39 -33.78
N THR A 148 28.24 -11.53 -33.67
CA THR A 148 29.66 -11.92 -33.84
C THR A 148 30.38 -12.09 -32.51
N GLY A 149 29.75 -11.84 -31.35
CA GLY A 149 30.41 -12.24 -30.16
C GLY A 149 30.24 -11.55 -28.85
N TYR A 150 30.90 -10.59 -28.42
CA TYR A 150 30.95 -10.16 -27.03
C TYR A 150 30.01 -8.98 -26.81
N ASP A 151 28.76 -9.30 -26.48
CA ASP A 151 27.83 -8.26 -26.10
C ASP A 151 28.03 -7.88 -24.64
N SER A 152 28.56 -6.68 -24.42
CA SER A 152 28.65 -6.07 -23.10
C SER A 152 27.27 -5.65 -22.54
N ASP A 153 26.24 -5.72 -23.38
CA ASP A 153 24.90 -5.18 -23.09
C ASP A 153 23.88 -6.27 -22.73
N GLN A 154 24.34 -7.45 -22.32
CA GLN A 154 23.42 -8.46 -21.77
C GLN A 154 22.65 -7.91 -20.56
N PRO A 155 21.32 -8.15 -20.49
CA PRO A 155 20.56 -7.76 -19.32
C PRO A 155 21.02 -8.55 -18.10
N LEU A 156 21.44 -7.86 -17.06
CA LEU A 156 21.95 -8.43 -15.82
C LEU A 156 21.10 -7.95 -14.64
N ILE A 157 20.75 -8.87 -13.76
CA ILE A 157 20.22 -8.50 -12.44
C ILE A 157 21.40 -8.02 -11.60
N ILE A 158 21.28 -6.82 -11.08
CA ILE A 158 22.29 -6.19 -10.23
C ILE A 158 21.65 -5.74 -8.91
N GLU A 159 22.46 -5.67 -7.87
CA GLU A 159 22.04 -5.05 -6.61
C GLU A 159 21.80 -3.56 -6.81
N HIS A 160 20.63 -3.12 -6.38
CA HIS A 160 20.18 -1.75 -6.46
C HIS A 160 19.22 -1.46 -5.31
N ASN A 161 19.61 -0.61 -4.38
CA ASN A 161 18.74 -0.22 -3.28
C ASN A 161 17.73 0.82 -3.76
N SER A 162 16.46 0.43 -3.84
CA SER A 162 15.34 1.32 -4.18
C SER A 162 14.75 2.03 -2.95
N GLY A 163 15.32 1.86 -1.77
CA GLY A 163 14.74 2.32 -0.51
C GLY A 163 13.58 1.45 -0.04
N MET A 164 12.74 2.01 0.81
CA MET A 164 11.51 1.36 1.25
C MET A 164 10.52 1.31 0.08
N VAL A 165 10.07 0.13 -0.25
CA VAL A 165 9.10 -0.12 -1.32
C VAL A 165 7.95 -0.98 -0.78
N SER A 166 6.79 -0.81 -1.35
CA SER A 166 5.65 -1.67 -1.09
C SER A 166 5.11 -2.29 -2.37
N TYR A 167 4.30 -3.31 -2.20
CA TYR A 167 3.58 -3.96 -3.28
C TYR A 167 2.21 -4.44 -2.78
N ILE A 168 1.28 -4.52 -3.72
CA ILE A 168 0.01 -5.22 -3.49
C ILE A 168 0.01 -6.54 -4.25
N ARG A 169 -0.76 -7.49 -3.73
CA ARG A 169 -0.93 -8.82 -4.34
C ARG A 169 -2.29 -8.88 -5.03
N LYS A 170 -2.30 -9.41 -6.24
CA LYS A 170 -3.52 -9.57 -7.06
C LYS A 170 -3.55 -10.96 -7.72
N PRO A 171 -4.72 -11.43 -8.17
CA PRO A 171 -4.78 -12.59 -9.06
C PRO A 171 -4.00 -12.36 -10.36
N ARG A 172 -3.44 -13.45 -10.89
CA ARG A 172 -2.75 -13.45 -12.21
C ARG A 172 -3.73 -13.12 -13.33
N ILE A 173 -3.25 -12.50 -14.39
CA ILE A 173 -4.07 -12.06 -15.53
C ILE A 173 -3.71 -12.80 -16.83
N ASN A 174 -4.62 -12.73 -17.79
CA ASN A 174 -4.44 -13.32 -19.13
C ASN A 174 -4.18 -14.83 -19.09
N LEU A 175 -4.77 -15.53 -18.12
CA LEU A 175 -4.69 -16.98 -18.03
C LEU A 175 -5.52 -17.62 -19.15
N LEU A 176 -5.04 -18.76 -19.64
CA LEU A 176 -5.85 -19.61 -20.51
C LEU A 176 -7.10 -20.09 -19.73
N THR A 177 -8.16 -20.44 -20.45
CA THR A 177 -9.32 -21.09 -19.83
C THR A 177 -8.94 -22.43 -19.19
N ALA A 178 -9.77 -22.91 -18.27
CA ALA A 178 -9.54 -24.21 -17.62
C ALA A 178 -9.40 -25.34 -18.67
N GLY A 179 -10.32 -25.40 -19.66
CA GLY A 179 -10.26 -26.38 -20.73
C GLY A 179 -8.96 -26.32 -21.55
N GLN A 180 -8.56 -25.12 -21.99
CA GLN A 180 -7.31 -24.93 -22.73
C GLN A 180 -6.07 -25.29 -21.90
N THR A 181 -6.08 -24.98 -20.60
CA THR A 181 -4.98 -25.31 -19.69
C THR A 181 -4.85 -26.80 -19.50
N VAL A 182 -5.96 -27.49 -19.23
CA VAL A 182 -5.98 -28.94 -19.04
C VAL A 182 -5.57 -29.67 -20.33
N GLU A 183 -6.15 -29.29 -21.48
CA GLU A 183 -5.77 -29.88 -22.78
C GLU A 183 -4.29 -29.71 -23.06
N LYS A 184 -3.74 -28.51 -22.85
CA LYS A 184 -2.34 -28.22 -23.04
C LYS A 184 -1.45 -29.07 -22.13
N LYS A 185 -1.85 -29.27 -20.87
CA LYS A 185 -1.11 -30.11 -19.92
C LYS A 185 -1.12 -31.58 -20.34
N VAL A 186 -2.26 -32.13 -20.68
CA VAL A 186 -2.36 -33.51 -21.19
C VAL A 186 -1.43 -33.72 -22.40
N ASN A 187 -1.33 -32.75 -23.29
CA ASN A 187 -0.45 -32.82 -24.47
C ASN A 187 1.04 -32.77 -24.14
N TYR A 188 1.45 -32.10 -23.05
CA TYR A 188 2.85 -31.92 -22.66
C TYR A 188 3.37 -32.93 -21.65
N ILE A 189 2.47 -33.65 -20.98
CA ILE A 189 2.81 -34.54 -19.87
C ILE A 189 2.61 -36.01 -20.29
N LEU A 190 3.56 -36.86 -19.91
CA LEU A 190 3.49 -38.33 -20.03
C LEU A 190 3.36 -38.94 -18.63
N GLY A 191 2.98 -40.18 -18.60
CA GLY A 191 2.76 -40.99 -17.40
C GLY A 191 1.31 -41.02 -17.03
N ASP A 192 1.00 -41.06 -15.75
CA ASP A 192 -0.37 -41.23 -15.25
C ASP A 192 -1.34 -40.09 -15.67
N TYR A 193 -0.82 -39.03 -16.27
CA TYR A 193 -1.60 -37.92 -16.80
C TYR A 193 -1.99 -38.04 -18.28
N ALA A 194 -1.70 -39.17 -18.91
CA ALA A 194 -1.96 -39.39 -20.34
C ALA A 194 -3.42 -39.73 -20.68
N GLU A 195 -4.25 -40.03 -19.70
CA GLU A 195 -5.60 -40.55 -19.92
C GLU A 195 -6.71 -39.69 -19.27
N HIS A 196 -7.89 -39.72 -19.90
CA HIS A 196 -9.08 -38.92 -19.59
C HIS A 196 -9.55 -38.88 -18.11
N PRO A 197 -9.35 -39.90 -17.24
CA PRO A 197 -9.80 -39.83 -15.85
C PRO A 197 -9.15 -38.76 -15.00
N GLN A 198 -8.03 -38.21 -15.43
CA GLN A 198 -7.26 -37.22 -14.67
C GLN A 198 -7.58 -35.76 -15.08
N ALA A 199 -8.36 -35.57 -16.14
CA ALA A 199 -8.78 -34.23 -16.55
C ALA A 199 -9.56 -33.52 -15.42
N GLU A 200 -10.38 -34.26 -14.69
CA GLU A 200 -11.18 -33.75 -13.58
C GLU A 200 -10.30 -33.23 -12.41
N GLU A 201 -9.27 -34.00 -12.05
CA GLU A 201 -8.26 -33.59 -11.07
C GLU A 201 -7.51 -32.35 -11.51
N LEU A 202 -7.09 -32.27 -12.78
CA LEU A 202 -6.45 -31.08 -13.33
C LEU A 202 -7.39 -29.85 -13.37
N TYR A 203 -8.68 -30.04 -13.55
CA TYR A 203 -9.65 -28.95 -13.43
C TYR A 203 -9.75 -28.44 -11.99
N CYS A 204 -9.72 -29.33 -11.00
CA CYS A 204 -9.69 -28.97 -9.58
C CYS A 204 -8.41 -28.21 -9.25
N ASP A 205 -7.25 -28.69 -9.71
CA ASP A 205 -5.97 -28.00 -9.54
C ASP A 205 -6.01 -26.59 -10.15
N PHE A 206 -6.50 -26.43 -11.39
CA PHE A 206 -6.66 -25.14 -12.02
C PHE A 206 -7.52 -24.19 -11.18
N THR A 207 -8.68 -24.66 -10.73
CA THR A 207 -9.63 -23.85 -9.96
C THR A 207 -9.03 -23.38 -8.63
N SER A 208 -8.21 -24.23 -7.99
CA SER A 208 -7.54 -23.90 -6.73
C SER A 208 -6.48 -22.81 -6.87
N PHE A 209 -5.89 -22.64 -8.05
CA PHE A 209 -4.77 -21.73 -8.25
C PHE A 209 -5.07 -20.48 -9.10
N LYS A 210 -6.15 -20.46 -9.89
CA LYS A 210 -6.44 -19.34 -10.81
C LYS A 210 -6.61 -18.00 -10.12
N ASP A 211 -7.26 -18.00 -8.94
CA ASP A 211 -7.63 -16.78 -8.20
C ASP A 211 -6.64 -16.43 -7.09
N ARG A 212 -5.56 -17.24 -6.91
CA ARG A 212 -4.53 -16.92 -5.92
C ARG A 212 -3.79 -15.63 -6.27
N ALA A 213 -3.49 -14.84 -5.25
CA ALA A 213 -2.85 -13.52 -5.38
C ALA A 213 -1.34 -13.65 -5.68
N TYR A 214 -0.98 -14.28 -6.79
CA TYR A 214 0.40 -14.53 -7.22
C TYR A 214 0.94 -13.50 -8.21
N ARG A 215 0.25 -12.40 -8.41
CA ARG A 215 0.69 -11.22 -9.12
C ARG A 215 1.03 -10.12 -8.13
N TYR A 216 2.27 -9.67 -8.16
CA TYR A 216 2.83 -8.66 -7.28
C TYR A 216 3.03 -7.39 -8.08
N VAL A 217 2.46 -6.30 -7.61
CA VAL A 217 2.51 -4.99 -8.27
C VAL A 217 3.15 -4.00 -7.31
N ARG A 218 4.34 -3.48 -7.68
CA ARG A 218 5.02 -2.44 -6.93
C ARG A 218 4.17 -1.17 -6.91
N CYS A 219 3.96 -0.64 -5.73
CA CYS A 219 3.22 0.61 -5.56
C CYS A 219 4.08 1.82 -5.94
N ASP A 220 3.42 2.89 -6.33
CA ASP A 220 4.09 4.18 -6.50
C ASP A 220 4.42 4.78 -5.12
N LYS A 221 5.27 5.83 -5.10
CA LYS A 221 5.56 6.53 -3.85
C LYS A 221 4.29 7.25 -3.38
N LEU A 222 3.92 7.06 -2.11
CA LEU A 222 2.84 7.82 -1.48
C LEU A 222 3.24 9.29 -1.31
N MET A 223 2.25 10.16 -1.39
CA MET A 223 2.38 11.57 -1.04
C MET A 223 2.33 11.70 0.49
N HIS A 224 3.28 12.42 1.06
CA HIS A 224 3.32 12.72 2.49
C HIS A 224 3.12 14.21 2.73
N ASP A 225 2.74 14.58 3.95
CA ASP A 225 2.47 15.97 4.33
C ASP A 225 3.67 16.89 4.10
N GLU A 226 4.90 16.41 4.23
CA GLU A 226 6.14 17.14 3.93
C GLU A 226 6.30 17.55 2.46
N GLU A 227 5.53 16.95 1.55
CA GLU A 227 5.54 17.23 0.12
C GLU A 227 4.39 18.15 -0.30
N THR A 228 3.48 18.51 0.61
CA THR A 228 2.34 19.37 0.33
C THR A 228 2.76 20.85 0.33
N ASN A 229 2.02 21.69 -0.39
CA ASN A 229 2.36 23.11 -0.56
C ASN A 229 1.17 24.07 -0.52
N VAL A 230 -0.04 23.57 -0.45
CA VAL A 230 -1.26 24.39 -0.35
C VAL A 230 -2.24 23.74 0.63
N VAL A 231 -2.94 24.59 1.38
CA VAL A 231 -3.95 24.19 2.36
C VAL A 231 -5.32 24.71 1.94
N TYR A 232 -6.33 23.88 2.07
CA TYR A 232 -7.72 24.23 1.85
C TYR A 232 -8.52 24.15 3.14
N PHE A 233 -9.38 25.16 3.37
CA PHE A 233 -10.33 25.20 4.45
C PHE A 233 -11.76 25.34 3.93
N SER A 234 -12.72 24.89 4.71
CA SER A 234 -14.12 25.25 4.48
C SER A 234 -14.39 26.70 4.91
N PRO A 235 -15.13 27.49 4.14
CA PRO A 235 -15.54 28.84 4.57
C PRO A 235 -16.44 28.81 5.82
N LEU A 236 -17.03 27.65 6.15
CA LEU A 236 -17.82 27.48 7.38
C LEU A 236 -16.96 27.63 8.64
N LEU A 237 -15.66 27.29 8.59
CA LEU A 237 -14.73 27.53 9.67
C LEU A 237 -14.68 29.02 10.07
N LYS A 238 -14.73 29.91 9.06
CA LYS A 238 -14.78 31.36 9.32
C LYS A 238 -16.08 31.81 9.99
N SER A 239 -17.19 31.18 9.65
CA SER A 239 -18.48 31.53 10.26
C SER A 239 -18.65 30.97 11.67
N SER A 240 -18.11 29.79 11.95
CA SER A 240 -18.22 29.15 13.26
C SER A 240 -17.14 29.63 14.24
N HIS A 241 -15.90 29.80 13.77
CA HIS A 241 -14.72 30.13 14.58
C HIS A 241 -13.94 31.31 13.97
N SER A 242 -14.57 32.46 13.89
CA SER A 242 -14.01 33.63 13.16
C SER A 242 -12.69 34.11 13.72
N ALA A 243 -12.49 34.11 15.03
CA ALA A 243 -11.25 34.51 15.69
C ALA A 243 -10.10 33.57 15.38
N PHE A 244 -10.35 32.26 15.47
CA PHE A 244 -9.37 31.23 15.08
C PHE A 244 -9.03 31.34 13.59
N TYR A 245 -10.06 31.44 12.73
CA TYR A 245 -9.85 31.55 11.28
C TYR A 245 -8.95 32.73 10.91
N GLN A 246 -9.10 33.87 11.58
CA GLN A 246 -8.24 35.02 11.36
C GLN A 246 -6.80 34.76 11.82
N ARG A 247 -6.59 34.14 13.00
CA ARG A 247 -5.26 33.76 13.51
C ARG A 247 -4.52 32.81 12.59
N ILE A 248 -5.19 31.73 12.14
CA ILE A 248 -4.56 30.74 11.25
C ILE A 248 -4.21 31.33 9.89
N LYS A 249 -5.06 32.20 9.36
CA LYS A 249 -4.82 32.92 8.12
C LYS A 249 -3.60 33.84 8.21
N GLU A 250 -3.48 34.64 9.27
CA GLU A 250 -2.33 35.50 9.52
C GLU A 250 -1.05 34.67 9.64
N LEU A 251 -1.08 33.57 10.41
CA LEU A 251 0.05 32.67 10.56
C LEU A 251 0.50 32.10 9.21
N LEU A 252 -0.43 31.57 8.39
CA LEU A 252 -0.11 30.99 7.07
C LEU A 252 0.49 32.04 6.12
N GLN A 253 0.01 33.31 6.19
CA GLN A 253 0.58 34.40 5.40
C GLN A 253 2.01 34.74 5.86
N ASP A 254 2.26 34.80 7.16
CA ASP A 254 3.58 35.09 7.73
C ASP A 254 4.62 34.04 7.35
N ILE A 255 4.24 32.78 7.35
CA ILE A 255 5.10 31.66 6.95
C ILE A 255 5.07 31.34 5.45
N ARG A 256 4.33 32.15 4.67
CA ARG A 256 4.21 32.07 3.20
C ARG A 256 3.67 30.71 2.68
N ILE A 257 2.75 30.11 3.40
CA ILE A 257 1.99 28.95 2.92
C ILE A 257 0.74 29.46 2.20
N GLU A 258 0.53 28.96 1.00
CA GLU A 258 -0.69 29.25 0.26
C GLU A 258 -1.89 28.55 0.91
N TYR A 259 -2.99 29.28 1.11
CA TYR A 259 -4.25 28.73 1.56
C TYR A 259 -5.40 29.19 0.67
N ARG A 260 -6.42 28.34 0.55
CA ARG A 260 -7.60 28.58 -0.27
C ARG A 260 -8.87 28.13 0.44
N GLU A 261 -10.02 28.65 0.01
CA GLU A 261 -11.34 28.26 0.51
C GLU A 261 -12.01 27.27 -0.47
N LEU A 262 -12.58 26.19 0.08
CA LEU A 262 -13.42 25.25 -0.64
C LEU A 262 -14.79 25.86 -0.89
N LYS A 263 -15.51 25.38 -1.92
CA LYS A 263 -16.89 25.76 -2.21
C LYS A 263 -17.81 24.57 -1.99
N TYR A 264 -19.08 24.84 -1.65
CA TYR A 264 -20.13 23.82 -1.52
C TYR A 264 -19.90 22.81 -0.38
N THR A 265 -19.12 23.19 0.62
CA THR A 265 -18.98 22.41 1.85
C THR A 265 -20.21 22.58 2.72
N LYS A 266 -20.51 21.55 3.52
CA LYS A 266 -21.61 21.53 4.48
C LYS A 266 -21.11 21.42 5.92
N ASP A 267 -19.80 21.16 6.05
CA ASP A 267 -19.07 21.01 7.27
C ASP A 267 -17.69 21.66 7.14
N TYR A 268 -17.00 21.91 8.24
CA TYR A 268 -15.63 22.44 8.22
C TYR A 268 -14.55 21.37 8.47
N TRP A 269 -14.92 20.15 8.74
CA TRP A 269 -14.02 19.00 8.88
C TRP A 269 -13.56 18.51 7.49
N THR A 270 -12.73 19.33 6.83
CA THR A 270 -12.41 19.14 5.41
C THR A 270 -11.62 17.87 5.13
N ARG A 271 -10.86 17.39 6.12
CA ARG A 271 -10.07 16.16 6.02
C ARG A 271 -10.94 14.97 5.66
N ASP A 272 -12.11 14.84 6.27
CA ASP A 272 -12.89 13.62 6.23
C ASP A 272 -13.58 13.37 4.90
N TYR A 273 -14.01 14.44 4.21
CA TYR A 273 -14.74 14.31 2.95
C TYR A 273 -13.93 14.66 1.69
N MET A 274 -12.73 15.23 1.83
CA MET A 274 -11.92 15.56 0.66
C MET A 274 -11.06 14.35 0.25
N PRO A 275 -10.72 14.23 -1.06
CA PRO A 275 -10.02 13.05 -1.53
C PRO A 275 -8.62 12.96 -0.94
N PHE A 276 -8.17 11.73 -0.70
CA PHE A 276 -6.80 11.46 -0.27
C PHE A 276 -5.84 11.56 -1.46
N GLN A 277 -4.74 12.30 -1.31
CA GLN A 277 -3.71 12.42 -2.34
C GLN A 277 -2.71 11.26 -2.22
N LEU A 278 -2.80 10.29 -3.12
CA LEU A 278 -1.88 9.15 -3.19
C LEU A 278 -0.54 9.49 -3.83
N GLY A 279 -0.53 10.39 -4.79
CA GLY A 279 0.65 10.83 -5.53
C GLY A 279 0.39 12.20 -6.14
N LYS A 280 1.38 12.77 -6.82
CA LYS A 280 1.36 14.17 -7.28
C LYS A 280 0.06 14.56 -8.01
N ASP A 281 -0.39 13.73 -8.95
CA ASP A 281 -1.61 13.95 -9.73
C ASP A 281 -2.62 12.80 -9.54
N ASN A 282 -2.44 11.99 -8.49
CA ASN A 282 -3.27 10.84 -8.20
C ASN A 282 -4.03 11.03 -6.89
N PHE A 283 -5.33 11.19 -7.00
CA PHE A 283 -6.23 11.37 -5.88
C PHE A 283 -7.25 10.23 -5.82
N LEU A 284 -7.53 9.76 -4.61
CA LEU A 284 -8.56 8.77 -4.33
C LEU A 284 -9.76 9.44 -3.68
N LYS A 285 -10.89 9.38 -4.34
CA LYS A 285 -12.19 9.76 -3.78
C LYS A 285 -12.89 8.50 -3.28
N TYR A 286 -13.34 8.52 -2.05
CA TYR A 286 -14.10 7.46 -1.39
C TYR A 286 -15.53 7.91 -1.11
N ARG A 287 -16.35 6.99 -0.62
CA ARG A 287 -17.69 7.29 -0.16
C ARG A 287 -17.64 7.82 1.26
N TYR A 288 -17.77 9.15 1.44
CA TYR A 288 -17.90 9.76 2.76
C TYR A 288 -19.33 9.58 3.26
N TYR A 289 -19.52 8.70 4.23
CA TYR A 289 -20.82 8.35 4.80
C TYR A 289 -20.66 7.85 6.24
N PRO A 290 -20.12 8.69 7.14
CA PRO A 290 -19.66 8.27 8.44
C PRO A 290 -20.83 7.86 9.36
N ASP A 291 -20.60 6.81 10.13
CA ASP A 291 -21.58 6.22 11.02
C ASP A 291 -22.05 7.20 12.11
N TYR A 292 -21.18 8.06 12.61
CA TYR A 292 -21.48 9.06 13.64
C TYR A 292 -22.42 10.19 13.16
N LEU A 293 -22.52 10.44 11.85
CA LEU A 293 -23.53 11.36 11.29
C LEU A 293 -24.79 10.62 10.85
N VAL A 294 -24.64 9.39 10.36
CA VAL A 294 -25.77 8.63 9.80
C VAL A 294 -26.62 7.99 10.87
N ASN A 295 -25.98 7.52 11.96
CA ASN A 295 -26.63 6.83 13.07
C ASN A 295 -26.88 7.76 14.28
N SER A 296 -26.58 9.07 14.14
CA SER A 296 -26.89 10.06 15.16
C SER A 296 -28.38 10.07 15.51
N LYS A 297 -28.69 10.37 16.76
CA LYS A 297 -30.06 10.57 17.21
C LYS A 297 -30.70 11.84 16.66
N ASP A 298 -29.89 12.80 16.21
CA ASP A 298 -30.35 13.99 15.49
C ASP A 298 -30.39 13.71 13.97
N ASP A 299 -31.59 13.59 13.42
CA ASP A 299 -31.76 13.36 11.98
C ASP A 299 -31.17 14.49 11.10
N ASN A 300 -30.90 15.67 11.68
CA ASN A 300 -30.28 16.79 10.98
C ASN A 300 -28.76 16.58 10.75
N ASP A 301 -28.09 15.72 11.50
CA ASP A 301 -26.65 15.50 11.37
C ASP A 301 -26.26 14.99 9.98
N ARG A 302 -27.17 14.32 9.29
CA ARG A 302 -26.97 13.91 7.88
C ARG A 302 -26.82 15.10 6.92
N GLU A 303 -27.29 16.27 7.28
CA GLU A 303 -27.15 17.48 6.49
C GLU A 303 -25.69 17.95 6.39
N TYR A 304 -24.84 17.57 7.35
CA TYR A 304 -23.42 17.87 7.36
C TYR A 304 -22.62 17.03 6.36
N ILE A 305 -23.18 15.94 5.82
CA ILE A 305 -22.49 15.10 4.84
C ILE A 305 -22.20 15.90 3.58
N THR A 306 -20.95 16.25 3.39
CA THR A 306 -20.45 17.01 2.23
C THR A 306 -20.26 16.11 1.02
N ASN A 307 -20.75 16.54 -0.13
CA ASN A 307 -20.53 15.83 -1.39
C ASN A 307 -19.23 16.29 -2.04
N CYS A 308 -18.16 15.52 -1.89
CA CYS A 308 -16.84 15.78 -2.45
C CYS A 308 -16.87 16.11 -3.95
N THR A 309 -17.67 15.40 -4.75
CA THR A 309 -17.78 15.65 -6.20
C THR A 309 -18.27 17.07 -6.52
N LYS A 310 -19.14 17.64 -5.67
CA LYS A 310 -19.56 19.04 -5.84
C LYS A 310 -18.47 20.01 -5.47
N VAL A 311 -17.70 19.71 -4.40
CA VAL A 311 -16.57 20.54 -3.95
C VAL A 311 -15.49 20.62 -5.02
N LEU A 312 -15.14 19.50 -5.62
CA LEU A 312 -14.09 19.40 -6.64
C LEU A 312 -14.44 20.07 -7.98
N ARG A 313 -15.70 20.46 -8.19
CA ARG A 313 -16.10 21.13 -9.44
C ARG A 313 -15.33 22.44 -9.64
N GLY A 314 -14.63 22.53 -10.75
CA GLY A 314 -13.86 23.73 -11.12
C GLY A 314 -12.46 23.79 -10.47
N MET A 315 -12.05 22.82 -9.69
CA MET A 315 -10.69 22.75 -9.12
C MET A 315 -9.66 22.13 -10.07
N GLY A 316 -10.10 21.48 -11.15
CA GLY A 316 -9.19 20.82 -12.11
C GLY A 316 -8.55 19.53 -11.58
N ILE A 317 -9.06 19.00 -10.45
CA ILE A 317 -8.54 17.77 -9.82
C ILE A 317 -9.34 16.59 -10.32
N SER A 318 -8.64 15.61 -10.89
CA SER A 318 -9.18 14.32 -11.30
C SER A 318 -8.92 13.28 -10.20
N CYS A 319 -9.93 12.46 -9.90
CA CYS A 319 -9.83 11.45 -8.85
C CYS A 319 -10.21 10.07 -9.38
N ASN A 320 -9.47 9.05 -8.98
CA ASN A 320 -9.96 7.69 -8.94
C ASN A 320 -11.02 7.58 -7.84
N SER A 321 -11.95 6.65 -7.96
CA SER A 321 -13.05 6.50 -7.00
C SER A 321 -13.16 5.08 -6.51
N THR A 322 -13.46 4.93 -5.23
CA THR A 322 -13.88 3.67 -4.61
C THR A 322 -15.27 3.85 -3.98
N ASP A 323 -16.02 2.76 -3.87
CA ASP A 323 -17.30 2.72 -3.18
C ASP A 323 -17.17 2.38 -1.69
N PHE A 324 -15.96 2.12 -1.20
CA PHE A 324 -15.73 1.91 0.23
C PHE A 324 -16.10 3.16 1.02
N ILE A 325 -16.75 2.93 2.16
CA ILE A 325 -17.01 3.98 3.14
C ILE A 325 -15.71 4.21 3.90
N ILE A 326 -15.21 5.43 3.81
CA ILE A 326 -13.95 5.85 4.44
C ILE A 326 -14.12 7.30 4.88
N ASP A 327 -13.59 7.61 6.04
CA ASP A 327 -13.34 8.97 6.50
C ASP A 327 -11.88 9.32 6.20
N GLY A 328 -11.60 10.49 5.64
CA GLY A 328 -10.24 10.87 5.25
C GLY A 328 -9.29 11.02 6.42
N GLY A 329 -9.80 11.34 7.63
CA GLY A 329 -9.02 11.32 8.87
C GLY A 329 -8.54 9.92 9.25
N ASN A 330 -9.25 8.89 8.79
CA ASN A 330 -8.83 7.49 8.97
C ASN A 330 -7.87 6.98 7.87
N MET A 331 -7.14 7.90 7.20
CA MET A 331 -6.12 7.56 6.22
C MET A 331 -4.85 8.37 6.48
N VAL A 332 -3.81 7.74 7.00
CA VAL A 332 -2.50 8.37 7.23
C VAL A 332 -1.43 7.68 6.38
N ALA A 333 -0.75 8.45 5.52
CA ALA A 333 0.38 7.94 4.75
C ALA A 333 1.61 7.81 5.65
N CYS A 334 2.14 6.60 5.78
CA CYS A 334 3.35 6.32 6.56
C CYS A 334 4.31 5.47 5.73
N GLY A 335 5.38 6.08 5.23
CA GLY A 335 6.27 5.42 4.29
C GLY A 335 5.50 4.90 3.06
N PRO A 336 5.58 3.62 2.73
CA PRO A 336 4.86 3.05 1.58
C PRO A 336 3.44 2.55 1.93
N TYR A 337 2.99 2.71 3.17
CA TYR A 337 1.72 2.19 3.69
C TYR A 337 0.71 3.28 3.95
N ILE A 338 -0.56 2.94 3.85
CA ILE A 338 -1.66 3.74 4.42
C ILE A 338 -2.06 3.06 5.73
N ILE A 339 -2.11 3.82 6.82
CA ILE A 339 -2.54 3.32 8.11
C ILE A 339 -3.97 3.76 8.36
N MET A 340 -4.81 2.81 8.73
CA MET A 340 -6.21 3.00 9.07
C MET A 340 -6.50 2.31 10.41
N THR A 341 -7.52 2.73 11.11
CA THR A 341 -8.04 1.97 12.24
C THR A 341 -9.00 0.87 11.76
N ASP A 342 -9.26 -0.12 12.60
CA ASP A 342 -10.19 -1.21 12.30
C ASP A 342 -11.68 -0.76 12.25
N LYS A 343 -11.97 0.51 12.53
CA LYS A 343 -13.26 1.15 12.26
C LYS A 343 -13.68 0.98 10.79
N VAL A 344 -12.72 0.93 9.85
CA VAL A 344 -13.01 0.72 8.43
C VAL A 344 -13.79 -0.57 8.14
N TYR A 345 -13.60 -1.62 8.95
CA TYR A 345 -14.40 -2.85 8.84
C TYR A 345 -15.85 -2.60 9.28
N VAL A 346 -16.03 -1.88 10.37
CA VAL A 346 -17.37 -1.57 10.94
C VAL A 346 -18.19 -0.75 9.93
N GLU A 347 -17.62 0.30 9.39
CA GLU A 347 -18.29 1.18 8.42
C GLU A 347 -18.68 0.46 7.13
N ASN A 348 -17.88 -0.51 6.71
CA ASN A 348 -18.16 -1.32 5.51
C ASN A 348 -18.91 -2.62 5.82
N HIS A 349 -19.46 -2.76 7.03
CA HIS A 349 -20.24 -3.93 7.46
C HIS A 349 -19.50 -5.26 7.32
N CYS A 350 -18.19 -5.24 7.49
CA CYS A 350 -17.31 -6.40 7.43
C CYS A 350 -16.94 -6.88 8.83
N LYS A 351 -16.52 -8.13 8.91
CA LYS A 351 -15.97 -8.65 10.16
C LYS A 351 -14.58 -8.07 10.39
N LYS A 352 -14.21 -7.87 11.65
CA LYS A 352 -12.83 -7.54 12.02
C LYS A 352 -11.89 -8.61 11.46
N ASP A 353 -10.74 -8.15 10.94
CA ASP A 353 -9.70 -9.00 10.34
C ASP A 353 -10.14 -9.79 9.09
N ASP A 354 -11.17 -9.30 8.37
CA ASP A 354 -11.59 -9.87 7.11
C ASP A 354 -10.50 -9.68 6.04
N ALA A 355 -9.78 -10.74 5.75
CA ALA A 355 -8.66 -10.73 4.81
C ALA A 355 -9.10 -10.47 3.35
N GLU A 356 -10.31 -10.90 2.96
CA GLU A 356 -10.84 -10.66 1.62
C GLU A 356 -11.20 -9.19 1.44
N PHE A 357 -11.86 -8.60 2.44
CA PHE A 357 -12.14 -7.16 2.46
C PHE A 357 -10.83 -6.36 2.38
N LYS A 358 -9.84 -6.68 3.22
CA LYS A 358 -8.53 -5.99 3.22
C LYS A 358 -7.86 -6.07 1.86
N ALA A 359 -7.81 -7.24 1.24
CA ALA A 359 -7.20 -7.42 -0.08
C ALA A 359 -7.92 -6.61 -1.17
N ARG A 360 -9.26 -6.51 -1.11
CA ARG A 360 -10.04 -5.65 -2.01
C ARG A 360 -9.75 -4.17 -1.77
N LEU A 361 -9.72 -3.74 -0.51
CA LEU A 361 -9.40 -2.37 -0.12
C LEU A 361 -8.03 -1.96 -0.66
N GLU A 362 -6.98 -2.74 -0.40
CA GLU A 362 -5.63 -2.52 -0.92
C GLU A 362 -5.59 -2.48 -2.46
N SER A 363 -6.36 -3.36 -3.11
CA SER A 363 -6.43 -3.40 -4.57
C SER A 363 -7.07 -2.15 -5.19
N GLU A 364 -8.09 -1.57 -4.55
CA GLU A 364 -8.77 -0.37 -5.03
C GLU A 364 -7.99 0.91 -4.69
N ILE A 365 -7.40 0.97 -3.50
CA ILE A 365 -6.51 2.08 -3.10
C ILE A 365 -5.22 2.06 -3.93
N GLY A 366 -4.72 0.87 -4.27
CA GLY A 366 -3.44 0.70 -4.98
C GLY A 366 -2.22 0.72 -4.07
N HIS A 367 -2.41 0.67 -2.75
CA HIS A 367 -1.36 0.62 -1.74
C HIS A 367 -1.71 -0.37 -0.63
N PRO A 368 -0.70 -0.97 0.03
CA PRO A 368 -0.95 -1.83 1.18
C PRO A 368 -1.44 -1.01 2.38
N VAL A 369 -2.38 -1.59 3.12
CA VAL A 369 -3.01 -0.97 4.28
C VAL A 369 -2.60 -1.69 5.56
N ILE A 370 -2.12 -0.95 6.54
CA ILE A 370 -1.93 -1.43 7.91
C ILE A 370 -3.15 -1.01 8.71
N ILE A 371 -3.78 -1.98 9.38
CA ILE A 371 -4.97 -1.71 10.19
C ILE A 371 -4.57 -1.83 11.65
N ILE A 372 -4.62 -0.69 12.36
CA ILE A 372 -4.37 -0.63 13.79
C ILE A 372 -5.67 -0.79 14.58
N PRO A 373 -5.62 -1.39 15.76
CA PRO A 373 -6.82 -1.55 16.58
C PRO A 373 -7.36 -0.21 17.04
N TRP A 374 -8.68 -0.13 17.12
CA TRP A 374 -9.40 0.96 17.76
C TRP A 374 -10.53 0.37 18.62
N THR A 375 -10.64 0.87 19.80
CA THR A 375 -11.74 0.52 20.72
C THR A 375 -12.49 1.79 21.07
N MET A 376 -13.77 1.80 20.81
CA MET A 376 -14.62 2.88 21.27
C MET A 376 -14.80 2.76 22.79
N HIS A 377 -14.33 3.78 23.51
CA HIS A 377 -14.46 3.86 24.95
C HIS A 377 -15.63 4.78 25.32
N GLY A 378 -16.50 4.32 26.21
CA GLY A 378 -17.65 5.07 26.68
C GLY A 378 -18.93 4.92 25.85
N ASP A 379 -19.86 5.87 25.99
CA ASP A 379 -21.13 5.89 25.26
C ASP A 379 -20.95 6.63 23.92
N PHE A 380 -21.38 6.04 22.82
CA PHE A 380 -21.29 6.61 21.47
C PHE A 380 -21.84 8.05 21.37
N ASP A 381 -22.85 8.39 22.17
CA ASP A 381 -23.44 9.72 22.18
C ASP A 381 -22.79 10.69 23.19
N ALA A 382 -21.83 10.24 23.98
CA ALA A 382 -21.11 11.10 24.93
C ALA A 382 -20.07 11.96 24.20
N LYS A 383 -19.88 13.20 24.65
CA LYS A 383 -18.94 14.14 24.02
C LYS A 383 -17.48 13.71 24.15
N ASP A 384 -17.17 13.00 25.23
CA ASP A 384 -15.83 12.54 25.62
C ASP A 384 -15.48 11.15 25.08
N THR A 385 -16.35 10.58 24.23
CA THR A 385 -16.14 9.27 23.61
C THR A 385 -15.46 9.42 22.27
N ASP A 386 -14.37 8.66 22.02
CA ASP A 386 -13.80 8.54 20.68
C ASP A 386 -14.69 7.68 19.78
N LYS A 387 -15.73 8.30 19.23
CA LYS A 387 -16.62 7.70 18.23
C LYS A 387 -16.09 7.80 16.81
N TYR A 388 -15.08 8.62 16.61
CA TYR A 388 -14.53 8.88 15.27
C TYR A 388 -13.54 7.79 14.86
N GLY A 389 -12.65 7.38 15.75
CA GLY A 389 -11.67 6.31 15.51
C GLY A 389 -10.78 6.58 14.31
N HIS A 390 -10.39 7.82 14.10
CA HIS A 390 -9.57 8.23 12.96
C HIS A 390 -8.08 8.07 13.25
N SER A 391 -7.33 7.44 12.35
CA SER A 391 -5.90 7.19 12.52
C SER A 391 -5.06 8.45 12.66
N ASP A 392 -5.49 9.60 12.13
CA ASP A 392 -4.82 10.90 12.27
C ASP A 392 -4.93 11.51 13.68
N GLY A 393 -5.82 10.97 14.51
CA GLY A 393 -5.90 11.24 15.95
C GLY A 393 -4.95 10.37 16.79
N PHE A 394 -4.32 9.35 16.20
CA PHE A 394 -3.44 8.41 16.91
C PHE A 394 -1.98 8.54 16.50
N ILE A 395 -1.71 8.79 15.21
CA ILE A 395 -0.36 8.68 14.66
C ILE A 395 -0.04 9.77 13.65
N LYS A 396 1.28 10.01 13.49
CA LYS A 396 1.85 10.87 12.45
C LYS A 396 3.16 10.30 11.91
N TRP A 397 3.35 10.32 10.61
CA TRP A 397 4.60 9.92 9.95
C TRP A 397 5.70 10.97 10.16
N CYS A 398 6.90 10.52 10.62
CA CYS A 398 8.05 11.38 10.89
C CYS A 398 9.23 11.18 9.92
N GLY A 399 9.05 10.38 8.88
CA GLY A 399 10.18 9.98 8.02
C GLY A 399 10.97 8.79 8.56
N ASP A 400 11.84 8.22 7.75
CA ASP A 400 12.82 7.16 8.12
C ASP A 400 12.26 6.00 8.97
N ASN A 401 11.09 5.48 8.63
CA ASN A 401 10.38 4.42 9.40
C ASN A 401 9.94 4.82 10.82
N ARG A 402 9.87 6.10 11.14
CA ARG A 402 9.43 6.56 12.46
C ARG A 402 7.99 7.07 12.42
N ILE A 403 7.25 6.71 13.44
CA ILE A 403 5.87 7.15 13.66
C ILE A 403 5.79 7.79 15.04
N LEU A 404 5.33 9.04 15.10
CA LEU A 404 4.92 9.67 16.34
C LEU A 404 3.50 9.19 16.66
N MET A 405 3.27 8.73 17.87
CA MET A 405 1.98 8.30 18.39
C MET A 405 1.51 9.26 19.49
N CYS A 406 0.21 9.49 19.58
CA CYS A 406 -0.36 10.31 20.64
C CYS A 406 -0.09 9.71 22.04
N ASN A 407 -0.51 10.40 23.08
CA ASN A 407 -0.40 9.97 24.49
C ASN A 407 -1.41 8.88 24.90
N HIS A 408 -1.84 8.06 23.97
CA HIS A 408 -2.89 7.06 24.17
C HIS A 408 -2.60 6.09 25.32
N GLY A 409 -1.33 5.74 25.53
CA GLY A 409 -0.89 4.88 26.63
C GLY A 409 -1.00 5.49 28.02
N ASP A 410 -1.29 6.79 28.14
CA ASP A 410 -1.55 7.39 29.45
C ASP A 410 -2.92 6.98 30.02
N GLU A 411 -3.88 6.71 29.16
CA GLU A 411 -5.24 6.28 29.52
C GLU A 411 -5.55 4.82 29.16
N TYR A 412 -5.11 4.40 27.95
CA TYR A 412 -5.41 3.08 27.36
C TYR A 412 -4.14 2.30 27.03
N PRO A 413 -3.35 1.87 28.03
CA PRO A 413 -2.03 1.28 27.82
C PRO A 413 -2.05 -0.04 27.04
N GLU A 414 -3.11 -0.83 27.16
CA GLU A 414 -3.24 -2.10 26.44
C GLU A 414 -3.45 -1.84 24.93
N GLU A 415 -4.32 -0.89 24.59
CA GLU A 415 -4.58 -0.52 23.21
C GLU A 415 -3.37 0.17 22.56
N ALA A 416 -2.71 1.08 23.29
CA ALA A 416 -1.45 1.70 22.84
C ALA A 416 -0.37 0.64 22.55
N THR A 417 -0.28 -0.38 23.41
CA THR A 417 0.63 -1.51 23.19
C THR A 417 0.25 -2.32 21.95
N ALA A 418 -1.04 -2.54 21.71
CA ALA A 418 -1.52 -3.26 20.54
C ALA A 418 -1.26 -2.48 19.24
N ILE A 419 -1.48 -1.16 19.23
CA ILE A 419 -1.14 -0.27 18.10
C ILE A 419 0.35 -0.33 17.81
N ARG A 420 1.20 -0.17 18.83
CA ARG A 420 2.65 -0.24 18.71
C ARG A 420 3.10 -1.58 18.10
N ASN A 421 2.63 -2.69 18.68
CA ASN A 421 2.97 -4.03 18.21
C ASN A 421 2.56 -4.26 16.75
N GLU A 422 1.42 -3.72 16.32
CA GLU A 422 1.00 -3.83 14.92
C GLU A 422 1.95 -3.07 14.00
N LEU A 423 2.30 -1.83 14.33
CA LEU A 423 3.19 -1.00 13.53
C LEU A 423 4.62 -1.56 13.45
N GLU A 424 5.14 -2.08 14.57
CA GLU A 424 6.48 -2.68 14.64
C GLU A 424 6.64 -3.93 13.76
N LYS A 425 5.57 -4.69 13.48
CA LYS A 425 5.60 -5.82 12.52
C LYS A 425 6.02 -5.38 11.12
N TYR A 426 5.77 -4.14 10.76
CA TYR A 426 6.12 -3.56 9.46
C TYR A 426 7.43 -2.77 9.49
N GLY A 427 8.17 -2.85 10.60
CA GLY A 427 9.49 -2.23 10.75
C GLY A 427 9.46 -0.77 11.14
N PHE A 428 8.33 -0.26 11.66
CA PHE A 428 8.25 1.09 12.19
C PHE A 428 8.81 1.17 13.61
N GLU A 429 9.52 2.26 13.89
CA GLU A 429 9.86 2.71 15.23
C GLU A 429 8.76 3.66 15.72
N VAL A 430 8.11 3.31 16.83
CA VAL A 430 7.00 4.10 17.38
C VAL A 430 7.47 4.93 18.56
N ILE A 431 7.40 6.25 18.41
CA ILE A 431 7.70 7.26 19.44
C ILE A 431 6.38 7.72 20.02
N GLU A 432 6.09 7.35 21.26
CA GLU A 432 4.83 7.75 21.91
C GLU A 432 5.05 9.00 22.77
N MET A 433 4.22 10.02 22.55
CA MET A 433 4.14 11.16 23.46
C MET A 433 3.59 10.71 24.82
N ARG A 434 4.18 11.15 25.90
CA ARG A 434 3.75 10.82 27.27
C ARG A 434 3.80 12.07 28.12
N PHE A 435 2.71 12.38 28.81
CA PHE A 435 2.61 13.61 29.60
C PHE A 435 2.66 13.35 31.10
N TYR A 436 2.23 12.19 31.58
CA TYR A 436 2.28 11.70 32.97
C TYR A 436 1.53 12.54 34.00
N ASN A 437 1.06 13.73 33.67
CA ASN A 437 0.37 14.62 34.59
C ASN A 437 -1.13 14.65 34.30
N LYS A 438 -1.88 13.91 35.08
CA LYS A 438 -3.34 14.05 35.15
C LYS A 438 -3.69 15.20 36.10
N VAL A 439 -3.30 16.42 35.79
CA VAL A 439 -3.83 17.57 36.52
C VAL A 439 -5.24 17.82 36.00
N ALA A 440 -6.21 17.82 36.90
CA ALA A 440 -7.61 18.11 36.59
C ALA A 440 -7.77 19.53 36.04
N SER A 441 -7.54 19.69 34.75
CA SER A 441 -7.81 20.89 33.99
C SER A 441 -8.85 20.53 32.91
N PRO A 442 -9.82 21.38 32.61
CA PRO A 442 -10.75 21.15 31.52
C PRO A 442 -10.10 20.91 30.15
N THR A 443 -8.80 21.26 30.01
CA THR A 443 -8.04 21.14 28.77
C THR A 443 -7.09 19.94 28.74
N VAL A 444 -6.89 19.22 29.87
CA VAL A 444 -6.02 18.03 29.91
C VAL A 444 -6.56 16.90 29.06
N ASP A 445 -7.87 16.76 28.96
CA ASP A 445 -8.52 15.75 28.14
C ASP A 445 -8.35 16.00 26.62
N LEU A 446 -7.77 17.13 26.25
CA LEU A 446 -7.47 17.50 24.85
C LEU A 446 -6.04 17.17 24.42
N ASN A 447 -5.23 16.49 25.24
CA ASN A 447 -3.84 16.14 24.93
C ASN A 447 -3.67 15.32 23.64
N TRP A 448 -4.67 14.54 23.27
CA TRP A 448 -4.70 13.81 22.00
C TRP A 448 -4.59 14.75 20.80
N ALA A 449 -5.04 15.99 20.89
CA ALA A 449 -5.07 16.92 19.78
C ALA A 449 -3.67 17.38 19.36
N TYR A 450 -2.63 17.21 20.19
CA TYR A 450 -1.26 17.54 19.80
C TYR A 450 -0.77 16.73 18.61
N ILE A 451 -1.19 15.45 18.44
CA ILE A 451 -0.81 14.64 17.26
C ILE A 451 -1.50 15.10 15.99
N ASN A 452 -2.67 15.74 16.11
CA ASN A 452 -3.50 16.19 14.99
C ASN A 452 -3.05 17.58 14.49
N PHE A 453 -1.73 17.81 14.45
CA PHE A 453 -1.14 19.02 13.89
C PHE A 453 -1.21 19.04 12.36
N LEU A 454 -1.15 20.23 11.77
CA LEU A 454 -1.04 20.44 10.34
C LEU A 454 0.43 20.56 9.92
N GLN A 455 0.88 19.69 9.03
CA GLN A 455 2.17 19.83 8.37
C GLN A 455 1.98 20.22 6.91
N VAL A 456 2.73 21.22 6.43
CA VAL A 456 2.79 21.63 5.02
C VAL A 456 4.25 21.88 4.67
N GLY A 457 4.82 21.00 3.84
CA GLY A 457 6.25 21.07 3.58
C GLY A 457 7.07 20.93 4.86
N LYS A 458 7.93 21.90 5.11
CA LYS A 458 8.77 21.97 6.32
C LYS A 458 8.16 22.80 7.46
N HIS A 459 6.91 23.17 7.38
CA HIS A 459 6.22 23.91 8.42
C HIS A 459 5.20 22.99 9.13
N ILE A 460 5.28 22.97 10.44
CA ILE A 460 4.32 22.32 11.32
C ILE A 460 3.57 23.38 12.11
N ILE A 461 2.25 23.36 12.05
CA ILE A 461 1.39 24.19 12.89
C ILE A 461 0.82 23.28 13.98
N MET A 462 1.26 23.51 15.20
CA MET A 462 0.93 22.71 16.37
C MET A 462 -0.19 23.37 17.18
N PRO A 463 -1.24 22.62 17.56
CA PRO A 463 -2.24 23.16 18.49
C PRO A 463 -1.63 23.35 19.88
N ILE A 464 -2.06 24.42 20.58
CA ILE A 464 -1.74 24.65 21.98
C ILE A 464 -2.99 24.99 22.78
N PHE A 465 -2.92 24.77 24.09
CA PHE A 465 -4.03 24.94 25.02
C PHE A 465 -3.68 25.86 26.19
N ASN A 466 -2.49 26.47 26.17
CA ASN A 466 -1.91 27.33 27.21
C ASN A 466 -1.73 26.60 28.55
N ILE A 467 -1.26 25.37 28.50
CA ILE A 467 -0.94 24.48 29.62
C ILE A 467 0.52 24.00 29.56
N GLU A 468 1.01 23.38 30.61
CA GLU A 468 2.41 22.94 30.73
C GLU A 468 2.76 21.88 29.65
N GLU A 469 1.81 21.02 29.29
CA GLU A 469 1.94 19.97 28.29
C GLU A 469 2.25 20.52 26.89
N ASP A 470 1.90 21.76 26.56
CA ASP A 470 2.27 22.39 25.29
C ASP A 470 3.78 22.34 25.04
N SER A 471 4.58 22.58 26.10
CA SER A 471 6.05 22.54 26.02
C SER A 471 6.58 21.11 25.85
N ILE A 472 5.94 20.14 26.47
CA ILE A 472 6.29 18.71 26.37
C ILE A 472 5.98 18.21 24.94
N ALA A 473 4.79 18.49 24.44
CA ALA A 473 4.39 18.15 23.08
C ALA A 473 5.29 18.80 22.03
N TYR A 474 5.65 20.09 22.23
CA TYR A 474 6.60 20.80 21.37
C TYR A 474 7.93 20.05 21.26
N ASN A 475 8.49 19.59 22.38
CA ASN A 475 9.77 18.89 22.38
C ASN A 475 9.66 17.54 21.61
N TYR A 476 8.59 16.75 21.82
CA TYR A 476 8.37 15.52 21.06
C TYR A 476 8.30 15.77 19.56
N ILE A 477 7.56 16.82 19.15
CA ILE A 477 7.41 17.16 17.72
C ILE A 477 8.76 17.68 17.17
N ALA A 478 9.50 18.51 17.93
CA ALA A 478 10.80 19.02 17.50
C ALA A 478 11.83 17.91 17.31
N ASP A 479 11.87 16.94 18.22
CA ASP A 479 12.76 15.79 18.12
C ASP A 479 12.36 14.84 16.97
N ALA A 480 11.07 14.69 16.72
CA ALA A 480 10.55 13.84 15.62
C ALA A 480 10.78 14.48 14.25
N PHE A 481 10.74 15.82 14.17
CA PHE A 481 10.82 16.61 12.92
C PHE A 481 11.94 17.68 12.97
N PRO A 482 13.22 17.27 13.09
CA PRO A 482 14.33 18.20 13.32
C PRO A 482 14.55 19.22 12.19
N ASP A 483 14.09 18.94 10.98
CA ASP A 483 14.21 19.80 9.80
C ASP A 483 12.99 20.71 9.58
N CYS A 484 12.01 20.70 10.48
CA CYS A 484 10.77 21.47 10.37
C CYS A 484 10.77 22.69 11.29
N SER A 485 10.10 23.75 10.84
CA SER A 485 9.78 24.92 11.67
C SER A 485 8.43 24.71 12.34
N ILE A 486 8.38 24.77 13.65
CA ILE A 486 7.16 24.53 14.43
C ILE A 486 6.56 25.89 14.82
N HIS A 487 5.28 26.07 14.50
CA HIS A 487 4.46 27.23 14.81
C HIS A 487 3.32 26.80 15.73
N GLN A 488 2.98 27.60 16.71
CA GLN A 488 1.96 27.28 17.71
C GLN A 488 0.71 28.14 17.49
N ILE A 489 -0.47 27.55 17.66
CA ILE A 489 -1.73 28.24 17.58
C ILE A 489 -2.71 27.72 18.62
N GLU A 490 -3.37 28.64 19.36
CA GLU A 490 -4.39 28.27 20.32
C GLU A 490 -5.63 27.68 19.64
N MET A 491 -6.11 26.52 20.13
CA MET A 491 -7.12 25.74 19.45
C MET A 491 -8.16 25.06 20.36
N ALA A 492 -8.22 25.42 21.63
CA ALA A 492 -9.11 24.75 22.58
C ALA A 492 -10.58 24.70 22.12
N GLU A 493 -11.12 25.81 21.58
CA GLU A 493 -12.52 25.92 21.15
C GLU A 493 -12.92 24.91 20.05
N ILE A 494 -11.97 24.51 19.16
CA ILE A 494 -12.23 23.57 18.08
C ILE A 494 -11.95 22.13 18.55
N ALA A 495 -10.91 21.94 19.37
CA ALA A 495 -10.58 20.64 19.89
C ALA A 495 -11.68 20.05 20.79
N GLU A 496 -12.41 20.90 21.53
CA GLU A 496 -13.60 20.50 22.31
C GLU A 496 -14.75 19.95 21.43
N GLU A 497 -14.72 20.19 20.12
CA GLU A 497 -15.69 19.64 19.16
C GLU A 497 -15.24 18.31 18.55
N GLY A 498 -14.05 17.79 18.93
CA GLY A 498 -13.57 16.46 18.58
C GLY A 498 -12.63 16.38 17.40
N GLY A 499 -12.02 17.52 16.99
CA GLY A 499 -11.01 17.56 15.93
C GLY A 499 -9.99 18.68 16.14
N ALA A 500 -8.86 18.66 15.43
CA ALA A 500 -7.87 19.71 15.49
C ALA A 500 -7.41 20.16 14.08
N LEU A 501 -6.19 20.65 13.97
CA LEU A 501 -5.69 21.31 12.75
C LEU A 501 -5.71 20.42 11.51
N HIS A 502 -5.36 19.14 11.65
CA HIS A 502 -5.39 18.21 10.54
C HIS A 502 -6.83 17.96 10.06
N CYS A 503 -7.77 17.78 10.98
CA CYS A 503 -9.18 17.51 10.67
C CYS A 503 -9.86 18.68 9.93
N ILE A 504 -9.57 19.92 10.30
CA ILE A 504 -10.18 21.10 9.65
C ILE A 504 -9.51 21.49 8.34
N SER A 505 -8.45 20.83 7.94
CA SER A 505 -7.63 21.20 6.79
C SER A 505 -7.49 20.07 5.77
N TRP A 506 -7.37 20.46 4.51
CA TRP A 506 -7.00 19.56 3.42
C TRP A 506 -5.75 20.12 2.73
N ASN A 507 -4.58 19.59 3.10
CA ASN A 507 -3.30 19.95 2.53
C ASN A 507 -2.95 19.01 1.37
N ILE A 508 -2.51 19.60 0.26
CA ILE A 508 -2.11 18.84 -0.94
C ILE A 508 -0.85 19.41 -1.57
N CYS A 509 -0.21 18.62 -2.40
CA CYS A 509 0.78 19.08 -3.37
C CYS A 509 0.06 19.46 -4.66
N GLN A 510 0.18 20.70 -5.08
CA GLN A 510 -0.39 21.18 -6.34
C GLN A 510 0.69 21.87 -7.17
N ASN A 511 0.72 21.59 -8.48
CA ASN A 511 1.60 22.32 -9.39
C ASN A 511 1.12 23.77 -9.51
N ASN A 512 2.02 24.72 -9.35
CA ASN A 512 1.77 26.14 -9.61
C ASN A 512 1.62 26.42 -11.10
#